data_dc9ca19f74d4127581cfd189eb129ef8
#
_entry.id   dc9ca19f74d4127581cfd189eb129ef8
#
_cell.length_a   1.000
_cell.length_b   1.000
_cell.length_c   1.000
_cell.angle_alpha   90.00
_cell.angle_beta   90.00
_cell.angle_gamma   90.00
#
_symmetry.space_group_name_H-M   'P 1'
#
loop_
_entity.id
_entity.type
_entity.pdbx_description
1 polymer ?
#
loop_
_entity_poly.entity_id
_entity_poly.type
_entity_poly.pdbx_seq_one_letter_code
_entity_poly.pdbx_strand_id
1 'polypeptide(L)'
;MSDQGGNQGIPEPEGAVEKIETDYEIGQNNVEGELWRIGFDIHNPVFMISGLSIIAFVFYALALPEQSGALFSYLFSTVTQGFDWFFMLAGDIFVVFCLALIVSPLGKVRLGGKEATPDFTYIGWFAMLFAAGMGIGLMFYGVSEPMSHFASSMGGTSVENGVRTDWAPLGAAAGNEAESLRLGMAATIYHWGLHPWAIYAVVALALALFSYNKGLPLTIRSAFYPIFGDRVWGWTGHVIDILAVFATLFGLATSLGFGATQANAGLNELFGVPVSDTTEVLLISGITAVALISVLRGLEGGVKILS
;
A
#
# COMPACT_ATOMS: atom_id res chain seq x y z
N MET A 1 -21.38 -40.70 18.11
CA MET A 1 -22.10 -40.02 17.01
C MET A 1 -21.43 -38.69 16.84
N SER A 2 -20.48 -38.65 15.93
CA SER A 2 -19.74 -37.44 15.57
C SER A 2 -20.60 -36.56 14.65
N ASP A 3 -20.89 -35.39 15.08
CA ASP A 3 -21.61 -34.36 14.33
C ASP A 3 -20.78 -33.95 13.11
N GLN A 4 -21.14 -34.51 11.96
CA GLN A 4 -20.66 -34.05 10.67
C GLN A 4 -21.54 -32.88 10.22
N GLY A 5 -21.38 -31.74 10.88
CA GLY A 5 -21.84 -30.45 10.37
C GLY A 5 -21.02 -30.08 9.14
N GLY A 6 -21.38 -30.66 8.01
CA GLY A 6 -20.77 -30.35 6.72
C GLY A 6 -20.90 -28.86 6.42
N ASN A 7 -19.77 -28.19 6.30
CA ASN A 7 -19.63 -26.81 5.86
C ASN A 7 -19.99 -26.74 4.36
N GLN A 8 -21.32 -26.77 4.08
CA GLN A 8 -21.85 -26.75 2.72
C GLN A 8 -21.54 -25.39 2.08
N GLY A 9 -20.52 -25.37 1.23
CA GLY A 9 -20.22 -24.21 0.38
C GLY A 9 -18.74 -23.82 0.30
N ILE A 10 -17.89 -24.28 1.20
CA ILE A 10 -16.45 -24.01 1.09
C ILE A 10 -15.78 -25.26 0.53
N PRO A 11 -15.09 -25.17 -0.63
CA PRO A 11 -14.33 -26.29 -1.17
C PRO A 11 -13.31 -26.80 -0.18
N GLU A 12 -13.09 -28.13 -0.16
CA GLU A 12 -12.02 -28.69 0.67
C GLU A 12 -10.66 -28.09 0.27
N PRO A 13 -9.81 -27.73 1.23
CA PRO A 13 -8.55 -27.09 0.94
C PRO A 13 -7.57 -28.07 0.25
N GLU A 14 -6.90 -27.57 -0.77
CA GLU A 14 -5.88 -28.28 -1.53
C GLU A 14 -4.51 -27.60 -1.33
N GLY A 15 -3.46 -28.27 -1.76
CA GLY A 15 -2.09 -27.78 -1.73
C GLY A 15 -1.32 -28.21 -0.49
N ALA A 16 -0.11 -28.68 -0.71
CA ALA A 16 0.84 -29.03 0.32
C ALA A 16 1.77 -27.86 0.65
N VAL A 17 2.35 -27.89 1.84
CA VAL A 17 3.51 -27.07 2.16
C VAL A 17 4.72 -27.76 1.54
N GLU A 18 5.25 -27.19 0.47
CA GLU A 18 6.47 -27.63 -0.19
C GLU A 18 7.53 -26.54 -0.02
N LYS A 19 8.40 -26.73 0.97
CA LYS A 19 9.48 -25.78 1.22
C LYS A 19 10.47 -25.79 0.07
N ILE A 20 10.86 -24.61 -0.37
CA ILE A 20 11.96 -24.44 -1.31
C ILE A 20 13.25 -24.59 -0.53
N GLU A 21 14.07 -25.57 -0.93
CA GLU A 21 15.42 -25.71 -0.38
C GLU A 21 16.33 -24.63 -0.97
N THR A 22 16.96 -23.87 -0.11
CA THR A 22 17.89 -22.79 -0.47
C THR A 22 19.00 -22.73 0.57
N ASP A 23 20.20 -22.37 0.14
CA ASP A 23 21.34 -22.16 1.03
C ASP A 23 21.22 -20.85 1.85
N TYR A 24 20.16 -20.05 1.63
CA TYR A 24 19.93 -18.82 2.34
C TYR A 24 19.31 -19.04 3.71
N GLU A 25 19.99 -18.62 4.75
CA GLU A 25 19.46 -18.57 6.11
C GLU A 25 18.89 -17.18 6.42
N ILE A 26 17.67 -17.16 7.02
CA ILE A 26 17.03 -15.90 7.40
C ILE A 26 17.92 -15.20 8.44
N GLY A 27 18.28 -13.95 8.16
CA GLY A 27 19.16 -13.18 9.03
C GLY A 27 20.65 -13.27 8.68
N GLN A 28 21.10 -14.13 7.76
CA GLN A 28 22.52 -14.30 7.43
C GLN A 28 23.22 -12.98 6.99
N ASN A 29 22.47 -12.01 6.49
CA ASN A 29 22.99 -10.70 6.08
C ASN A 29 22.81 -9.63 7.17
N ASN A 30 22.30 -10.00 8.33
CA ASN A 30 22.04 -9.05 9.39
C ASN A 30 23.35 -8.64 10.09
N VAL A 31 23.39 -7.40 10.51
CA VAL A 31 24.41 -6.87 11.40
C VAL A 31 23.77 -6.71 12.76
N GLU A 32 24.21 -7.52 13.68
CA GLU A 32 23.79 -7.48 15.08
C GLU A 32 24.77 -6.66 15.92
N GLY A 33 24.27 -5.94 16.89
CA GLY A 33 25.10 -5.18 17.79
C GLY A 33 24.30 -4.62 18.97
N GLU A 34 25.03 -3.94 19.86
CA GLU A 34 24.47 -3.26 21.00
C GLU A 34 24.97 -1.82 21.06
N LEU A 35 24.05 -0.86 21.12
CA LEU A 35 24.37 0.54 21.31
C LEU A 35 23.69 1.03 22.59
N TRP A 36 24.46 1.43 23.59
CA TRP A 36 23.95 1.98 24.86
C TRP A 36 22.90 1.07 25.56
N ARG A 37 23.09 -0.26 25.53
CA ARG A 37 22.16 -1.30 26.02
C ARG A 37 20.88 -1.52 25.17
N ILE A 38 20.86 -0.96 23.97
CA ILE A 38 19.81 -1.22 22.99
C ILE A 38 20.41 -2.15 21.96
N GLY A 39 19.94 -3.40 21.93
CA GLY A 39 20.30 -4.35 20.87
C GLY A 39 19.70 -3.91 19.53
N PHE A 40 20.47 -4.05 18.47
CA PHE A 40 19.98 -3.87 17.11
C PHE A 40 20.32 -5.09 16.26
N ASP A 41 19.41 -5.39 15.36
CA ASP A 41 19.51 -6.44 14.35
C ASP A 41 19.00 -5.86 13.03
N ILE A 42 19.92 -5.58 12.11
CA ILE A 42 19.65 -4.76 10.93
C ILE A 42 20.02 -5.53 9.68
N HIS A 43 19.09 -5.70 8.77
CA HIS A 43 19.37 -6.31 7.49
C HIS A 43 20.25 -5.41 6.61
N ASN A 44 21.49 -5.82 6.42
CA ASN A 44 22.46 -5.14 5.57
C ASN A 44 22.47 -5.80 4.16
N PRO A 45 22.48 -5.05 3.03
CA PRO A 45 22.62 -3.59 2.92
C PRO A 45 21.29 -2.82 2.83
N VAL A 46 20.13 -3.48 2.80
CA VAL A 46 18.84 -2.87 2.52
C VAL A 46 18.52 -1.73 3.50
N PHE A 47 18.61 -1.99 4.80
CA PHE A 47 18.31 -0.98 5.81
C PHE A 47 19.25 0.23 5.71
N MET A 48 20.56 -0.02 5.55
CA MET A 48 21.53 1.07 5.50
C MET A 48 21.36 1.95 4.26
N ILE A 49 21.17 1.34 3.09
CA ILE A 49 20.99 2.10 1.85
C ILE A 49 19.66 2.87 1.89
N SER A 50 18.58 2.21 2.28
CA SER A 50 17.26 2.86 2.36
C SER A 50 17.27 4.00 3.40
N GLY A 51 17.77 3.74 4.59
CA GLY A 51 17.82 4.73 5.67
C GLY A 51 18.65 5.96 5.32
N LEU A 52 19.87 5.74 4.83
CA LEU A 52 20.75 6.85 4.42
C LEU A 52 20.17 7.65 3.25
N SER A 53 19.57 6.97 2.26
CA SER A 53 18.93 7.64 1.12
C SER A 53 17.74 8.49 1.56
N ILE A 54 16.91 8.00 2.49
CA ILE A 54 15.77 8.76 3.02
C ILE A 54 16.24 9.95 3.83
N ILE A 55 17.24 9.78 4.69
CA ILE A 55 17.83 10.89 5.45
C ILE A 55 18.39 11.96 4.50
N ALA A 56 19.16 11.54 3.49
CA ALA A 56 19.70 12.45 2.49
C ALA A 56 18.58 13.19 1.71
N PHE A 57 17.51 12.45 1.36
CA PHE A 57 16.34 13.02 0.71
C PHE A 57 15.65 14.08 1.57
N VAL A 58 15.43 13.80 2.87
CA VAL A 58 14.80 14.76 3.79
C VAL A 58 15.64 16.02 3.90
N PHE A 59 16.96 15.88 4.09
CA PHE A 59 17.85 17.04 4.13
C PHE A 59 17.86 17.85 2.82
N TYR A 60 17.83 17.16 1.66
CA TYR A 60 17.73 17.82 0.36
C TYR A 60 16.42 18.60 0.23
N ALA A 61 15.30 17.99 0.58
CA ALA A 61 13.98 18.62 0.49
C ALA A 61 13.85 19.84 1.41
N LEU A 62 14.43 19.77 2.63
CA LEU A 62 14.39 20.88 3.57
C LEU A 62 15.37 22.00 3.22
N ALA A 63 16.55 21.66 2.70
CA ALA A 63 17.58 22.65 2.36
C ALA A 63 17.28 23.38 1.06
N LEU A 64 16.63 22.73 0.09
CA LEU A 64 16.39 23.22 -1.26
C LEU A 64 14.93 23.00 -1.71
N PRO A 65 13.95 23.57 -1.00
CA PRO A 65 12.53 23.25 -1.22
C PRO A 65 12.04 23.55 -2.64
N GLU A 66 12.48 24.65 -3.24
CA GLU A 66 12.09 25.00 -4.60
C GLU A 66 12.64 24.02 -5.65
N GLN A 67 13.91 23.62 -5.51
CA GLN A 67 14.53 22.67 -6.44
C GLN A 67 13.95 21.27 -6.28
N SER A 68 13.74 20.82 -5.04
CA SER A 68 13.12 19.53 -4.77
C SER A 68 11.68 19.50 -5.29
N GLY A 69 10.90 20.55 -5.09
CA GLY A 69 9.55 20.68 -5.64
C GLY A 69 9.52 20.61 -7.17
N ALA A 70 10.41 21.34 -7.84
CA ALA A 70 10.52 21.30 -9.30
C ALA A 70 10.94 19.91 -9.80
N LEU A 71 11.91 19.25 -9.14
CA LEU A 71 12.34 17.90 -9.47
C LEU A 71 11.20 16.90 -9.33
N PHE A 72 10.46 16.93 -8.22
CA PHE A 72 9.34 16.01 -7.99
C PHE A 72 8.19 16.25 -8.97
N SER A 73 7.85 17.51 -9.27
CA SER A 73 6.84 17.81 -10.26
C SER A 73 7.24 17.27 -11.64
N TYR A 74 8.51 17.43 -12.03
CA TYR A 74 9.03 16.87 -13.27
C TYR A 74 8.97 15.33 -13.29
N LEU A 75 9.44 14.66 -12.23
CA LEU A 75 9.40 13.20 -12.12
C LEU A 75 7.97 12.68 -12.13
N PHE A 76 7.08 13.30 -11.37
CA PHE A 76 5.67 12.96 -11.33
C PHE A 76 5.02 13.05 -12.71
N SER A 77 5.17 14.17 -13.40
CA SER A 77 4.60 14.34 -14.73
C SER A 77 5.19 13.36 -15.75
N THR A 78 6.50 13.13 -15.70
CA THR A 78 7.18 12.18 -16.60
C THR A 78 6.69 10.74 -16.39
N VAL A 79 6.56 10.33 -15.13
CA VAL A 79 6.11 8.98 -14.80
C VAL A 79 4.62 8.80 -15.10
N THR A 80 3.78 9.75 -14.71
CA THR A 80 2.33 9.63 -14.91
C THR A 80 1.91 9.76 -16.37
N GLN A 81 2.58 10.61 -17.15
CA GLN A 81 2.28 10.75 -18.58
C GLN A 81 2.95 9.68 -19.45
N GLY A 82 4.15 9.22 -19.06
CA GLY A 82 4.88 8.22 -19.84
C GLY A 82 4.45 6.78 -19.59
N PHE A 83 3.95 6.49 -18.38
CA PHE A 83 3.63 5.14 -17.93
C PHE A 83 2.17 4.96 -17.50
N ASP A 84 1.27 5.90 -17.82
CA ASP A 84 -0.17 5.79 -17.53
C ASP A 84 -0.76 4.47 -18.06
N TRP A 85 -0.47 4.14 -19.32
CA TRP A 85 -0.89 2.89 -19.95
C TRP A 85 -0.39 1.65 -19.19
N PHE A 86 0.83 1.71 -18.66
CA PHE A 86 1.42 0.58 -17.90
C PHE A 86 0.72 0.37 -16.57
N PHE A 87 0.44 1.46 -15.83
CA PHE A 87 -0.28 1.36 -14.56
C PHE A 87 -1.69 0.84 -14.75
N MET A 88 -2.39 1.30 -15.77
CA MET A 88 -3.74 0.83 -16.10
C MET A 88 -3.71 -0.66 -16.48
N LEU A 89 -2.84 -1.04 -17.40
CA LEU A 89 -2.70 -2.42 -17.85
C LEU A 89 -2.32 -3.36 -16.68
N ALA A 90 -1.40 -2.95 -15.82
CA ALA A 90 -1.02 -3.75 -14.66
C ALA A 90 -2.19 -3.94 -13.69
N GLY A 91 -2.96 -2.88 -13.44
CA GLY A 91 -4.18 -2.94 -12.63
C GLY A 91 -5.22 -3.90 -13.21
N ASP A 92 -5.48 -3.80 -14.51
CA ASP A 92 -6.41 -4.69 -15.21
C ASP A 92 -5.95 -6.16 -15.16
N ILE A 93 -4.66 -6.41 -15.39
CA ILE A 93 -4.08 -7.76 -15.27
C ILE A 93 -4.29 -8.32 -13.87
N PHE A 94 -4.06 -7.53 -12.82
CA PHE A 94 -4.26 -7.98 -11.44
C PHE A 94 -5.72 -8.27 -11.13
N VAL A 95 -6.67 -7.48 -11.64
CA VAL A 95 -8.11 -7.75 -11.51
C VAL A 95 -8.46 -9.07 -12.18
N VAL A 96 -8.06 -9.24 -13.45
CA VAL A 96 -8.33 -10.47 -14.20
C VAL A 96 -7.69 -11.68 -13.51
N PHE A 97 -6.46 -11.55 -13.03
CA PHE A 97 -5.77 -12.60 -12.29
C PHE A 97 -6.51 -13.00 -11.01
N CYS A 98 -6.93 -12.04 -10.19
CA CYS A 98 -7.70 -12.32 -8.98
C CYS A 98 -9.03 -13.01 -9.29
N LEU A 99 -9.76 -12.55 -10.31
CA LEU A 99 -11.00 -13.18 -10.75
C LEU A 99 -10.76 -14.60 -11.28
N ALA A 100 -9.68 -14.81 -12.04
CA ALA A 100 -9.28 -16.11 -12.52
C ALA A 100 -8.95 -17.08 -11.38
N LEU A 101 -8.28 -16.61 -10.32
CA LEU A 101 -8.03 -17.42 -9.14
C LEU A 101 -9.32 -17.90 -8.48
N ILE A 102 -10.34 -17.05 -8.37
CA ILE A 102 -11.62 -17.40 -7.74
C ILE A 102 -12.32 -18.55 -8.49
N VAL A 103 -12.29 -18.55 -9.82
CA VAL A 103 -12.99 -19.54 -10.64
C VAL A 103 -12.15 -20.76 -11.02
N SER A 104 -10.83 -20.73 -10.74
CA SER A 104 -9.90 -21.80 -11.06
C SER A 104 -9.71 -22.79 -9.89
N PRO A 105 -9.18 -23.99 -10.13
CA PRO A 105 -8.77 -24.91 -9.05
C PRO A 105 -7.74 -24.30 -8.10
N LEU A 106 -6.95 -23.31 -8.53
CA LEU A 106 -5.94 -22.64 -7.71
C LEU A 106 -6.53 -21.88 -6.52
N GLY A 107 -7.80 -21.43 -6.63
CA GLY A 107 -8.52 -20.81 -5.53
C GLY A 107 -8.74 -21.70 -4.31
N LYS A 108 -8.55 -23.03 -4.45
CA LYS A 108 -8.63 -23.98 -3.35
C LYS A 108 -7.33 -24.13 -2.55
N VAL A 109 -6.23 -23.57 -3.02
CA VAL A 109 -4.94 -23.64 -2.33
C VAL A 109 -5.02 -22.87 -1.02
N ARG A 110 -4.86 -23.59 0.11
CA ARG A 110 -4.85 -22.97 1.43
C ARG A 110 -3.46 -22.44 1.75
N LEU A 111 -3.40 -21.16 2.08
CA LEU A 111 -2.16 -20.53 2.55
C LEU A 111 -1.77 -21.11 3.92
N GLY A 112 -0.51 -21.55 4.07
CA GLY A 112 -0.04 -22.25 5.24
C GLY A 112 -0.29 -23.77 5.25
N GLY A 113 -0.89 -24.31 4.17
CA GLY A 113 -1.14 -25.75 4.01
C GLY A 113 -2.53 -26.20 4.48
N LYS A 114 -2.83 -27.47 4.25
CA LYS A 114 -4.18 -28.04 4.48
C LYS A 114 -4.66 -27.91 5.92
N GLU A 115 -3.75 -28.00 6.88
CA GLU A 115 -4.03 -28.00 8.32
C GLU A 115 -3.99 -26.58 8.92
N ALA A 116 -3.71 -25.55 8.11
CA ALA A 116 -3.62 -24.18 8.60
C ALA A 116 -4.99 -23.69 9.12
N THR A 117 -4.95 -23.06 10.29
CA THR A 117 -6.11 -22.43 10.93
C THR A 117 -5.90 -20.92 10.98
N PRO A 118 -6.97 -20.12 10.99
CA PRO A 118 -6.84 -18.68 11.13
C PRO A 118 -6.18 -18.27 12.46
N ASP A 119 -5.21 -17.36 12.41
CA ASP A 119 -4.54 -16.82 13.62
C ASP A 119 -5.44 -15.84 14.39
N PHE A 120 -6.40 -15.22 13.71
CA PHE A 120 -7.29 -14.21 14.28
C PHE A 120 -8.75 -14.64 14.20
N THR A 121 -9.56 -14.16 15.15
CA THR A 121 -11.01 -14.27 15.04
C THR A 121 -11.50 -13.49 13.80
N TYR A 122 -12.65 -13.90 13.25
CA TYR A 122 -13.22 -13.23 12.08
C TYR A 122 -13.41 -11.72 12.29
N ILE A 123 -13.91 -11.32 13.47
CA ILE A 123 -14.10 -9.90 13.81
C ILE A 123 -12.77 -9.17 13.91
N GLY A 124 -11.75 -9.77 14.54
CA GLY A 124 -10.43 -9.15 14.64
C GLY A 124 -9.75 -8.98 13.28
N TRP A 125 -9.83 -9.99 12.43
CA TRP A 125 -9.34 -9.92 11.05
C TRP A 125 -10.08 -8.84 10.24
N PHE A 126 -11.41 -8.82 10.31
CA PHE A 126 -12.22 -7.82 9.63
C PHE A 126 -11.90 -6.40 10.12
N ALA A 127 -11.75 -6.19 11.42
CA ALA A 127 -11.42 -4.89 12.01
C ALA A 127 -10.05 -4.38 11.51
N MET A 128 -9.03 -5.24 11.45
CA MET A 128 -7.71 -4.86 10.93
C MET A 128 -7.76 -4.46 9.45
N LEU A 129 -8.50 -5.22 8.61
CA LEU A 129 -8.68 -4.88 7.20
C LEU A 129 -9.50 -3.60 7.02
N PHE A 130 -10.56 -3.45 7.81
CA PHE A 130 -11.39 -2.24 7.80
C PHE A 130 -10.57 -1.01 8.19
N ALA A 131 -9.78 -1.07 9.26
CA ALA A 131 -8.92 0.03 9.69
C ALA A 131 -7.90 0.43 8.60
N ALA A 132 -7.32 -0.54 7.89
CA ALA A 132 -6.42 -0.27 6.78
C ALA A 132 -7.10 0.43 5.60
N GLY A 133 -8.36 0.08 5.29
CA GLY A 133 -9.13 0.65 4.18
C GLY A 133 -9.84 1.97 4.49
N MET A 134 -10.25 2.16 5.76
CA MET A 134 -11.10 3.27 6.18
C MET A 134 -10.33 4.50 6.72
N GLY A 135 -9.02 4.51 6.65
CA GLY A 135 -8.21 5.66 7.03
C GLY A 135 -8.40 6.83 6.06
N ILE A 136 -7.30 7.37 5.57
CA ILE A 136 -7.30 8.52 4.65
C ILE A 136 -8.03 8.22 3.35
N GLY A 137 -8.00 6.98 2.87
CA GLY A 137 -8.72 6.54 1.70
C GLY A 137 -10.18 6.99 1.73
N LEU A 138 -10.96 6.55 2.70
CA LEU A 138 -12.35 6.95 2.79
C LEU A 138 -12.54 8.37 3.34
N MET A 139 -11.84 8.72 4.41
CA MET A 139 -12.08 9.98 5.12
C MET A 139 -11.73 11.20 4.29
N PHE A 140 -10.64 11.15 3.54
CA PHE A 140 -10.22 12.25 2.67
C PHE A 140 -10.84 12.14 1.28
N TYR A 141 -10.55 11.04 0.59
CA TYR A 141 -10.94 10.88 -0.82
C TYR A 141 -12.41 10.59 -1.04
N GLY A 142 -13.12 10.08 -0.04
CA GLY A 142 -14.57 9.85 -0.13
C GLY A 142 -15.37 11.11 -0.39
N VAL A 143 -14.84 12.29 -0.06
CA VAL A 143 -15.44 13.60 -0.34
C VAL A 143 -14.67 14.34 -1.44
N SER A 144 -13.34 14.43 -1.32
CA SER A 144 -12.53 15.25 -2.23
C SER A 144 -12.56 14.73 -3.67
N GLU A 145 -12.59 13.43 -3.87
CA GLU A 145 -12.50 12.83 -5.18
C GLU A 145 -13.78 12.98 -6.02
N PRO A 146 -14.98 12.64 -5.51
CA PRO A 146 -16.22 12.93 -6.24
C PRO A 146 -16.37 14.40 -6.62
N MET A 147 -16.00 15.30 -5.73
CA MET A 147 -16.06 16.75 -5.98
C MET A 147 -15.07 17.22 -7.04
N SER A 148 -13.84 16.70 -6.98
CA SER A 148 -12.79 17.03 -7.97
C SER A 148 -13.15 16.50 -9.35
N HIS A 149 -13.62 15.27 -9.45
CA HIS A 149 -14.06 14.70 -10.73
C HIS A 149 -15.30 15.38 -11.28
N PHE A 150 -16.24 15.76 -10.42
CA PHE A 150 -17.40 16.56 -10.82
C PHE A 150 -16.96 17.92 -11.40
N ALA A 151 -16.11 18.65 -10.69
CA ALA A 151 -15.63 19.95 -11.12
C ALA A 151 -14.87 19.87 -12.44
N SER A 152 -13.99 18.87 -12.59
CA SER A 152 -13.24 18.63 -13.82
C SER A 152 -14.15 18.23 -14.99
N SER A 153 -15.16 17.40 -14.75
CA SER A 153 -16.13 17.00 -15.78
C SER A 153 -16.99 18.17 -16.23
N MET A 154 -17.40 19.04 -15.30
CA MET A 154 -18.19 20.23 -15.56
C MET A 154 -17.40 21.31 -16.32
N GLY A 155 -16.11 21.45 -16.04
CA GLY A 155 -15.20 22.37 -16.70
C GLY A 155 -14.78 21.93 -18.11
N GLY A 156 -14.98 20.66 -18.45
CA GLY A 156 -14.52 20.09 -19.72
C GLY A 156 -13.04 19.70 -19.70
N THR A 157 -12.49 19.44 -20.87
CA THR A 157 -11.09 19.05 -21.02
C THR A 157 -10.17 20.27 -21.11
N SER A 158 -9.10 20.25 -20.33
CA SER A 158 -8.02 21.23 -20.41
C SER A 158 -6.86 20.65 -21.20
N VAL A 159 -6.40 21.40 -22.22
CA VAL A 159 -5.27 20.99 -23.05
C VAL A 159 -4.24 22.11 -23.05
N GLU A 160 -3.04 21.84 -22.57
CA GLU A 160 -1.91 22.77 -22.60
C GLU A 160 -0.79 22.18 -23.46
N ASN A 161 -0.31 22.95 -24.43
CA ASN A 161 0.74 22.52 -25.37
C ASN A 161 0.43 21.20 -26.10
N GLY A 162 -0.83 20.92 -26.38
CA GLY A 162 -1.26 19.68 -27.02
C GLY A 162 -1.36 18.47 -26.09
N VAL A 163 -1.12 18.65 -24.80
CA VAL A 163 -1.24 17.62 -23.78
C VAL A 163 -2.44 17.91 -22.90
N ARG A 164 -3.24 16.89 -22.63
CA ARG A 164 -4.35 16.97 -21.71
C ARG A 164 -3.85 17.07 -20.27
N THR A 165 -4.27 18.09 -19.54
CA THR A 165 -3.82 18.37 -18.17
C THR A 165 -4.90 18.21 -17.11
N ASP A 166 -6.14 17.94 -17.52
CA ASP A 166 -7.24 17.69 -16.59
C ASP A 166 -7.30 16.25 -16.10
N TRP A 167 -7.91 16.06 -14.95
CA TRP A 167 -8.15 14.76 -14.33
C TRP A 167 -9.39 14.05 -14.87
N ALA A 168 -10.20 14.73 -15.69
CA ALA A 168 -11.42 14.15 -16.20
C ALA A 168 -11.12 13.27 -17.41
N PRO A 169 -11.07 11.94 -17.28
CA PRO A 169 -11.06 11.07 -18.44
C PRO A 169 -12.32 11.29 -19.30
N LEU A 170 -13.27 12.04 -18.79
CA LEU A 170 -14.67 12.08 -19.21
C LEU A 170 -15.15 13.51 -19.49
N GLY A 171 -14.28 14.42 -19.88
CA GLY A 171 -14.55 15.84 -20.17
C GLY A 171 -15.65 16.14 -21.20
N ALA A 172 -16.38 15.09 -21.64
CA ALA A 172 -17.51 15.22 -22.54
C ALA A 172 -18.78 15.80 -21.89
N ALA A 173 -18.78 16.03 -20.58
CA ALA A 173 -19.94 16.52 -19.83
C ALA A 173 -19.89 18.04 -19.57
N ALA A 174 -19.02 18.78 -20.22
CA ALA A 174 -18.86 20.22 -20.01
C ALA A 174 -20.21 20.98 -20.05
N GLY A 175 -20.51 21.69 -18.96
CA GLY A 175 -21.74 22.46 -18.82
C GLY A 175 -23.01 21.64 -18.53
N ASN A 176 -22.91 20.32 -18.43
CA ASN A 176 -24.03 19.44 -18.07
C ASN A 176 -23.87 18.88 -16.65
N GLU A 177 -24.55 19.46 -15.68
CA GLU A 177 -24.43 19.13 -14.26
C GLU A 177 -24.76 17.66 -13.97
N ALA A 178 -25.87 17.16 -14.48
CA ALA A 178 -26.33 15.80 -14.23
C ALA A 178 -25.34 14.76 -14.79
N GLU A 179 -24.82 14.99 -15.97
CA GLU A 179 -23.84 14.13 -16.59
C GLU A 179 -22.48 14.24 -15.90
N SER A 180 -22.06 15.43 -15.49
CA SER A 180 -20.82 15.65 -14.72
C SER A 180 -20.87 14.94 -13.38
N LEU A 181 -22.02 14.96 -12.70
CA LEU A 181 -22.21 14.22 -11.45
C LEU A 181 -22.08 12.71 -11.67
N ARG A 182 -22.75 12.19 -12.71
CA ARG A 182 -22.70 10.77 -13.07
C ARG A 182 -21.26 10.33 -13.38
N LEU A 183 -20.55 11.08 -14.19
CA LEU A 183 -19.19 10.77 -14.61
C LEU A 183 -18.19 10.93 -13.47
N GLY A 184 -18.34 11.96 -12.64
CA GLY A 184 -17.49 12.15 -11.46
C GLY A 184 -17.64 11.00 -10.47
N MET A 185 -18.85 10.56 -10.22
CA MET A 185 -19.09 9.41 -9.34
C MET A 185 -18.59 8.10 -9.96
N ALA A 186 -18.76 7.90 -11.27
CA ALA A 186 -18.27 6.71 -11.97
C ALA A 186 -16.74 6.63 -11.91
N ALA A 187 -16.02 7.74 -12.08
CA ALA A 187 -14.57 7.79 -11.95
C ALA A 187 -14.10 7.45 -10.53
N THR A 188 -14.79 7.98 -9.52
CA THR A 188 -14.51 7.67 -8.11
C THR A 188 -14.72 6.20 -7.80
N ILE A 189 -15.85 5.63 -8.23
CA ILE A 189 -16.13 4.19 -8.03
C ILE A 189 -15.11 3.33 -8.77
N TYR A 190 -14.70 3.71 -9.96
CA TYR A 190 -13.67 2.99 -10.71
C TYR A 190 -12.33 3.00 -9.97
N HIS A 191 -11.89 4.16 -9.47
CA HIS A 191 -10.63 4.30 -8.75
C HIS A 191 -10.62 3.50 -7.43
N TRP A 192 -11.75 3.45 -6.71
CA TRP A 192 -11.87 2.75 -5.42
C TRP A 192 -12.47 1.34 -5.53
N GLY A 193 -12.78 0.89 -6.73
CA GLY A 193 -13.40 -0.41 -7.00
C GLY A 193 -12.40 -1.57 -6.95
N LEU A 194 -12.40 -2.40 -7.99
CA LEU A 194 -11.64 -3.65 -7.99
C LEU A 194 -10.13 -3.45 -8.10
N HIS A 195 -9.66 -2.42 -8.80
CA HIS A 195 -8.26 -2.26 -9.16
C HIS A 195 -7.31 -2.12 -7.95
N PRO A 196 -7.51 -1.18 -7.02
CA PRO A 196 -6.63 -1.05 -5.87
C PRO A 196 -6.66 -2.30 -4.98
N TRP A 197 -7.85 -2.89 -4.80
CA TRP A 197 -7.98 -4.11 -4.01
C TRP A 197 -7.32 -5.32 -4.66
N ALA A 198 -7.29 -5.40 -5.98
CA ALA A 198 -6.55 -6.43 -6.71
C ALA A 198 -5.04 -6.27 -6.53
N ILE A 199 -4.53 -5.03 -6.51
CA ILE A 199 -3.10 -4.75 -6.22
C ILE A 199 -2.75 -5.25 -4.81
N TYR A 200 -3.53 -4.89 -3.79
CA TYR A 200 -3.34 -5.41 -2.44
C TYR A 200 -3.41 -6.93 -2.37
N ALA A 201 -4.41 -7.53 -3.03
CA ALA A 201 -4.60 -8.98 -3.02
C ALA A 201 -3.42 -9.72 -3.65
N VAL A 202 -2.92 -9.28 -4.80
CA VAL A 202 -1.80 -9.92 -5.49
C VAL A 202 -0.53 -9.87 -4.64
N VAL A 203 -0.22 -8.72 -4.04
CA VAL A 203 0.95 -8.58 -3.16
C VAL A 203 0.81 -9.45 -1.91
N ALA A 204 -0.36 -9.41 -1.25
CA ALA A 204 -0.61 -10.18 -0.05
C ALA A 204 -0.57 -11.70 -0.31
N LEU A 205 -1.19 -12.16 -1.41
CA LEU A 205 -1.18 -13.56 -1.81
C LEU A 205 0.23 -14.04 -2.16
N ALA A 206 1.02 -13.23 -2.87
CA ALA A 206 2.40 -13.57 -3.18
C ALA A 206 3.24 -13.72 -1.90
N LEU A 207 3.20 -12.72 -1.01
CA LEU A 207 3.91 -12.79 0.26
C LEU A 207 3.49 -14.00 1.09
N ALA A 208 2.19 -14.25 1.23
CA ALA A 208 1.67 -15.36 2.00
C ALA A 208 2.04 -16.73 1.39
N LEU A 209 1.92 -16.89 0.08
CA LEU A 209 2.26 -18.14 -0.60
C LEU A 209 3.74 -18.46 -0.46
N PHE A 210 4.62 -17.50 -0.76
CA PHE A 210 6.06 -17.74 -0.70
C PHE A 210 6.59 -17.88 0.72
N SER A 211 6.00 -17.20 1.69
CA SER A 211 6.38 -17.36 3.09
C SER A 211 5.77 -18.63 3.73
N TYR A 212 4.46 -18.78 3.69
CA TYR A 212 3.79 -19.83 4.44
C TYR A 212 3.85 -21.20 3.77
N ASN A 213 3.69 -21.26 2.44
CA ASN A 213 3.70 -22.54 1.73
C ASN A 213 5.09 -22.92 1.21
N LYS A 214 5.94 -21.95 0.89
CA LYS A 214 7.27 -22.20 0.31
C LYS A 214 8.42 -22.00 1.30
N GLY A 215 8.17 -21.44 2.49
CA GLY A 215 9.16 -21.30 3.57
C GLY A 215 10.22 -20.23 3.33
N LEU A 216 10.00 -19.32 2.36
CA LEU A 216 10.91 -18.22 2.08
C LEU A 216 10.67 -17.05 3.05
N PRO A 217 11.63 -16.13 3.21
CA PRO A 217 11.45 -14.94 4.04
C PRO A 217 10.24 -14.11 3.64
N LEU A 218 9.56 -13.49 4.60
CA LEU A 218 8.41 -12.62 4.37
C LEU A 218 8.88 -11.23 3.83
N THR A 219 9.39 -11.22 2.63
CA THR A 219 9.90 -10.04 1.92
C THR A 219 9.48 -10.07 0.46
N ILE A 220 9.42 -8.90 -0.17
CA ILE A 220 8.99 -8.78 -1.58
C ILE A 220 9.91 -9.56 -2.52
N ARG A 221 11.22 -9.62 -2.23
CA ARG A 221 12.17 -10.39 -3.06
C ARG A 221 11.78 -11.87 -3.19
N SER A 222 11.17 -12.46 -2.16
CA SER A 222 10.78 -13.86 -2.17
C SER A 222 9.74 -14.18 -3.23
N ALA A 223 8.86 -13.24 -3.55
CA ALA A 223 7.87 -13.38 -4.63
C ALA A 223 8.51 -13.49 -6.02
N PHE A 224 9.74 -13.04 -6.17
CA PHE A 224 10.51 -13.11 -7.42
C PHE A 224 11.42 -14.34 -7.52
N TYR A 225 11.42 -15.19 -6.52
CA TYR A 225 12.23 -16.41 -6.53
C TYR A 225 11.98 -17.31 -7.75
N PRO A 226 10.74 -17.52 -8.24
CA PRO A 226 10.49 -18.33 -9.43
C PRO A 226 11.13 -17.78 -10.70
N ILE A 227 11.44 -16.48 -10.75
CA ILE A 227 12.02 -15.80 -11.92
C ILE A 227 13.54 -15.77 -11.83
N PHE A 228 14.08 -15.46 -10.65
CA PHE A 228 15.51 -15.21 -10.46
C PHE A 228 16.26 -16.30 -9.70
N GLY A 229 15.54 -17.29 -9.10
CA GLY A 229 16.15 -18.32 -8.27
C GLY A 229 16.95 -17.70 -7.12
N ASP A 230 18.07 -18.32 -6.75
CA ASP A 230 18.93 -17.87 -5.65
C ASP A 230 19.57 -16.47 -5.84
N ARG A 231 19.47 -15.89 -7.04
CA ARG A 231 19.91 -14.50 -7.27
C ARG A 231 19.12 -13.48 -6.44
N VAL A 232 17.93 -13.83 -5.94
CA VAL A 232 17.16 -12.96 -5.04
C VAL A 232 17.85 -12.75 -3.69
N TRP A 233 18.79 -13.62 -3.30
CA TRP A 233 19.55 -13.47 -2.06
C TRP A 233 20.74 -12.50 -2.17
N GLY A 234 21.08 -12.12 -3.40
CA GLY A 234 22.11 -11.13 -3.70
C GLY A 234 21.55 -9.74 -4.02
N TRP A 235 22.31 -8.99 -4.81
CA TRP A 235 21.99 -7.61 -5.18
C TRP A 235 20.65 -7.45 -5.89
N THR A 236 20.24 -8.42 -6.69
CA THR A 236 18.91 -8.39 -7.34
C THR A 236 17.79 -8.25 -6.31
N GLY A 237 17.83 -9.06 -5.25
CA GLY A 237 16.84 -8.96 -4.19
C GLY A 237 17.01 -7.74 -3.28
N HIS A 238 18.25 -7.30 -3.03
CA HIS A 238 18.48 -6.05 -2.29
C HIS A 238 17.84 -4.85 -2.99
N VAL A 239 17.97 -4.73 -4.31
CA VAL A 239 17.32 -3.67 -5.08
C VAL A 239 15.80 -3.78 -5.00
N ILE A 240 15.23 -4.97 -5.13
CA ILE A 240 13.78 -5.19 -5.01
C ILE A 240 13.28 -4.71 -3.64
N ASP A 241 13.94 -5.12 -2.56
CA ASP A 241 13.50 -4.73 -1.21
C ASP A 241 13.75 -3.24 -0.91
N ILE A 242 14.82 -2.62 -1.42
CA ILE A 242 15.04 -1.18 -1.30
C ILE A 242 13.91 -0.40 -1.99
N LEU A 243 13.51 -0.82 -3.19
CA LEU A 243 12.38 -0.20 -3.90
C LEU A 243 11.07 -0.39 -3.15
N ALA A 244 10.85 -1.56 -2.54
CA ALA A 244 9.68 -1.81 -1.70
C ALA A 244 9.66 -0.92 -0.46
N VAL A 245 10.81 -0.71 0.20
CA VAL A 245 10.94 0.21 1.34
C VAL A 245 10.61 1.63 0.90
N PHE A 246 11.16 2.10 -0.22
CA PHE A 246 10.87 3.45 -0.72
C PHE A 246 9.39 3.61 -1.07
N ALA A 247 8.79 2.68 -1.79
CA ALA A 247 7.37 2.72 -2.12
C ALA A 247 6.50 2.83 -0.85
N THR A 248 6.82 2.04 0.18
CA THR A 248 6.10 2.05 1.46
C THR A 248 6.27 3.38 2.20
N LEU A 249 7.50 3.88 2.33
CA LEU A 249 7.77 5.10 3.09
C LEU A 249 7.22 6.36 2.42
N PHE A 250 7.36 6.49 1.10
CA PHE A 250 6.79 7.62 0.37
C PHE A 250 5.25 7.57 0.37
N GLY A 251 4.65 6.39 0.21
CA GLY A 251 3.21 6.20 0.34
C GLY A 251 2.69 6.56 1.72
N LEU A 252 3.39 6.13 2.78
CA LEU A 252 3.04 6.47 4.17
C LEU A 252 3.20 7.97 4.43
N ALA A 253 4.28 8.61 3.96
CA ALA A 253 4.49 10.04 4.12
C ALA A 253 3.38 10.86 3.46
N THR A 254 2.97 10.49 2.24
CA THR A 254 1.84 11.12 1.52
C THR A 254 0.54 10.96 2.30
N SER A 255 0.24 9.75 2.78
CA SER A 255 -0.97 9.47 3.54
C SER A 255 -1.02 10.23 4.86
N LEU A 256 0.10 10.28 5.61
CA LEU A 256 0.18 11.05 6.85
C LEU A 256 0.02 12.56 6.60
N GLY A 257 0.62 13.08 5.52
CA GLY A 257 0.48 14.48 5.14
C GLY A 257 -0.98 14.85 4.89
N PHE A 258 -1.65 14.15 3.99
CA PHE A 258 -3.07 14.40 3.71
C PHE A 258 -3.96 14.22 4.93
N GLY A 259 -3.71 13.20 5.77
CA GLY A 259 -4.46 12.99 7.00
C GLY A 259 -4.28 14.11 8.02
N ALA A 260 -3.07 14.63 8.14
CA ALA A 260 -2.79 15.75 9.04
C ALA A 260 -3.47 17.04 8.55
N THR A 261 -3.41 17.34 7.25
CA THR A 261 -4.08 18.49 6.65
C THR A 261 -5.60 18.42 6.86
N GLN A 262 -6.20 17.25 6.63
CA GLN A 262 -7.64 17.07 6.84
C GLN A 262 -8.01 17.19 8.33
N ALA A 263 -7.23 16.56 9.23
CA ALA A 263 -7.45 16.65 10.66
C ALA A 263 -7.31 18.09 11.17
N ASN A 264 -6.31 18.83 10.65
CA ASN A 264 -6.13 20.24 10.98
C ASN A 264 -7.33 21.09 10.54
N ALA A 265 -7.82 20.90 9.32
CA ALA A 265 -9.02 21.57 8.83
C ALA A 265 -10.25 21.26 9.69
N GLY A 266 -10.45 19.99 10.08
CA GLY A 266 -11.54 19.59 10.98
C GLY A 266 -11.41 20.19 12.38
N LEU A 267 -10.21 20.23 12.94
CA LEU A 267 -9.95 20.87 14.24
C LEU A 267 -10.14 22.39 14.19
N ASN A 268 -9.83 23.01 13.06
CA ASN A 268 -10.11 24.43 12.85
C ASN A 268 -11.60 24.69 12.88
N GLU A 269 -12.38 23.93 12.13
CA GLU A 269 -13.83 24.10 12.04
C GLU A 269 -14.54 23.88 13.39
N LEU A 270 -14.11 22.84 14.13
CA LEU A 270 -14.78 22.46 15.38
C LEU A 270 -14.29 23.23 16.61
N PHE A 271 -13.03 23.57 16.66
CA PHE A 271 -12.37 24.09 17.87
C PHE A 271 -11.58 25.38 17.63
N GLY A 272 -11.54 25.90 16.40
CA GLY A 272 -10.80 27.12 16.08
C GLY A 272 -9.27 26.94 16.14
N VAL A 273 -8.75 25.71 16.05
CA VAL A 273 -7.31 25.46 16.00
C VAL A 273 -6.74 26.05 14.71
N PRO A 274 -5.63 26.82 14.75
CA PRO A 274 -5.09 27.43 13.56
C PRO A 274 -4.68 26.40 12.50
N VAL A 275 -5.05 26.66 11.23
CA VAL A 275 -4.52 25.90 10.09
C VAL A 275 -3.10 26.39 9.84
N SER A 276 -2.12 25.58 10.16
CA SER A 276 -0.71 25.94 10.05
C SER A 276 0.21 24.71 9.97
N ASP A 277 1.37 24.87 9.37
CA ASP A 277 2.42 23.85 9.31
C ASP A 277 2.78 23.32 10.70
N THR A 278 2.81 24.20 11.71
CA THR A 278 3.10 23.79 13.10
C THR A 278 2.05 22.83 13.63
N THR A 279 0.76 23.11 13.41
CA THR A 279 -0.33 22.21 13.82
C THR A 279 -0.22 20.87 13.08
N GLU A 280 0.04 20.88 11.79
CA GLU A 280 0.21 19.65 11.00
C GLU A 280 1.41 18.80 11.47
N VAL A 281 2.55 19.43 11.75
CA VAL A 281 3.73 18.74 12.31
C VAL A 281 3.42 18.12 13.67
N LEU A 282 2.69 18.80 14.54
CA LEU A 282 2.28 18.27 15.83
C LEU A 282 1.32 17.08 15.67
N LEU A 283 0.37 17.16 14.75
CA LEU A 283 -0.56 16.06 14.41
C LEU A 283 0.21 14.84 13.87
N ILE A 284 1.08 15.03 12.89
CA ILE A 284 1.92 13.95 12.33
C ILE A 284 2.76 13.32 13.44
N SER A 285 3.39 14.12 14.28
CA SER A 285 4.22 13.62 15.39
C SER A 285 3.41 12.80 16.39
N GLY A 286 2.22 13.27 16.75
CA GLY A 286 1.32 12.56 17.66
C GLY A 286 0.82 11.23 17.08
N ILE A 287 0.37 11.24 15.83
CA ILE A 287 -0.10 10.03 15.12
C ILE A 287 1.07 9.03 14.99
N THR A 288 2.26 9.50 14.61
CA THR A 288 3.44 8.65 14.48
C THR A 288 3.86 8.05 15.82
N ALA A 289 3.79 8.81 16.91
CA ALA A 289 4.09 8.29 18.25
C ALA A 289 3.13 7.16 18.66
N VAL A 290 1.83 7.32 18.41
CA VAL A 290 0.83 6.27 18.67
C VAL A 290 1.08 5.05 17.79
N ALA A 291 1.36 5.25 16.51
CA ALA A 291 1.69 4.17 15.59
C ALA A 291 2.96 3.43 16.02
N LEU A 292 3.99 4.14 16.46
CA LEU A 292 5.23 3.54 16.97
C LEU A 292 4.99 2.68 18.21
N ILE A 293 4.19 3.14 19.16
CA ILE A 293 3.80 2.35 20.34
C ILE A 293 3.06 1.08 19.91
N SER A 294 2.17 1.19 18.92
CA SER A 294 1.45 0.04 18.36
C SER A 294 2.40 -0.98 17.75
N VAL A 295 3.33 -0.54 16.92
CA VAL A 295 4.32 -1.42 16.26
C VAL A 295 5.23 -2.11 17.28
N LEU A 296 5.70 -1.39 18.28
CA LEU A 296 6.54 -1.94 19.35
C LEU A 296 5.82 -3.02 20.19
N ARG A 297 4.49 -2.97 20.26
CA ARG A 297 3.69 -4.00 20.92
C ARG A 297 3.37 -5.21 20.04
N GLY A 298 3.75 -5.16 18.78
CA GLY A 298 3.50 -6.21 17.80
C GLY A 298 2.04 -6.29 17.33
N LEU A 299 1.77 -7.30 16.51
CA LEU A 299 0.48 -7.44 15.82
C LEU A 299 -0.69 -7.66 16.79
N GLU A 300 -0.54 -8.58 17.74
CA GLU A 300 -1.61 -8.90 18.70
C GLU A 300 -1.81 -7.84 19.78
N GLY A 301 -0.72 -7.31 20.33
CA GLY A 301 -0.73 -6.35 21.44
C GLY A 301 -0.87 -4.90 21.02
N GLY A 302 -0.71 -4.60 19.74
CA GLY A 302 -0.73 -3.24 19.19
C GLY A 302 -1.77 -3.09 18.10
N VAL A 303 -1.46 -3.57 16.89
CA VAL A 303 -2.29 -3.34 15.69
C VAL A 303 -3.73 -3.82 15.86
N LYS A 304 -3.92 -5.06 16.33
CA LYS A 304 -5.25 -5.64 16.57
C LYS A 304 -6.06 -4.88 17.60
N ILE A 305 -5.42 -4.30 18.64
CA ILE A 305 -6.11 -3.57 19.71
C ILE A 305 -6.54 -2.18 19.23
N LEU A 306 -5.75 -1.53 18.36
CA LEU A 306 -6.07 -0.21 17.82
C LEU A 306 -7.07 -0.26 16.66
N SER A 307 -7.23 -1.42 16.03
CA SER A 307 -8.21 -1.65 14.94
C SER A 307 -9.59 -1.92 15.50
#